data_586fe1d4146008b98578c529dd65d343
#
_entry.id   586fe1d4146008b98578c529dd65d343
#
_cell.length_a   1.000
_cell.length_b   1.000
_cell.length_c   1.000
_cell.angle_alpha   90.00
_cell.angle_beta   90.00
_cell.angle_gamma   90.00
#
_symmetry.space_group_name_H-M   'P 1'
#
loop_
_entity.id
_entity.type
_entity.pdbx_description
1 polymer ?
#
loop_
_entity_poly.entity_id
_entity_poly.type
_entity_poly.pdbx_seq_one_letter_code
_entity_poly.pdbx_strand_id
1 'polypeptide(L)'
;MKKTIEDYDLNNKKVIIRCDLNVPIKGGVILDDNRIIESIKTIKYAVDNNAKVILLSHLGRIKTEEDKKNNTLRPVAKRLSEALGIDVKFISETRGQVLENAVNNMKEKEVILLENTRFEDVPGKKESTNDSDLGKYWASLGDIFINDAFAASHRAHASNVGIAKNLPSGIGFLIKKELDMLGGLLNNPSRPYTVILGGAKMNDKIKVIDKLIEKADYMLLGGGIANTFLTAKGYDLKASIYDEESLNHAKELLLKYPNKIILPKDGYGSSSYKDGLDVKYDHLNNVSDGNMILDIGPSSTELFSSYIRKSKTVFWNGPVGVSEFNNFSYGTKKLCEILKESGATTIIGGGDSAAAAIRFGYKTSFAHISTGGGASLEFIEGKKLPAIEVIQDK
;
A
#
# COMPACT_ATOMS: atom_id res chain seq x y z
N MET A 1 -10.15 0.70 20.51
CA MET A 1 -9.81 -0.25 19.40
C MET A 1 -11.07 -0.46 18.56
N LYS A 2 -10.93 -0.58 17.24
CA LYS A 2 -12.07 -0.86 16.34
C LYS A 2 -12.58 -2.29 16.54
N LYS A 3 -13.91 -2.49 16.42
CA LYS A 3 -14.48 -3.85 16.34
C LYS A 3 -13.94 -4.58 15.13
N THR A 4 -13.77 -5.87 15.26
CA THR A 4 -13.29 -6.78 14.20
C THR A 4 -14.39 -7.76 13.81
N ILE A 5 -14.18 -8.51 12.74
CA ILE A 5 -15.09 -9.59 12.34
C ILE A 5 -15.30 -10.62 13.47
N GLU A 6 -14.32 -10.79 14.37
CA GLU A 6 -14.39 -11.72 15.51
C GLU A 6 -15.35 -11.26 16.63
N ASP A 7 -15.76 -10.00 16.62
CA ASP A 7 -16.65 -9.42 17.64
C ASP A 7 -18.15 -9.61 17.33
N TYR A 8 -18.48 -10.35 16.26
CA TYR A 8 -19.84 -10.59 15.79
C TYR A 8 -20.17 -12.07 15.71
N ASP A 9 -21.42 -12.42 16.04
CA ASP A 9 -21.98 -13.72 15.68
C ASP A 9 -22.38 -13.69 14.18
N LEU A 10 -21.69 -14.50 13.39
CA LEU A 10 -21.87 -14.54 11.95
C LEU A 10 -22.81 -15.67 11.48
N ASN A 11 -23.23 -16.55 12.41
CA ASN A 11 -24.02 -17.72 12.08
C ASN A 11 -25.34 -17.36 11.39
N ASN A 12 -25.54 -17.86 10.18
CA ASN A 12 -26.69 -17.56 9.30
C ASN A 12 -26.90 -16.07 8.96
N LYS A 13 -25.91 -15.20 9.21
CA LYS A 13 -25.98 -13.76 8.90
C LYS A 13 -25.51 -13.48 7.47
N LYS A 14 -26.14 -12.49 6.84
CA LYS A 14 -25.65 -11.90 5.59
C LYS A 14 -24.53 -10.91 5.93
N VAL A 15 -23.29 -11.32 5.67
CA VAL A 15 -22.09 -10.52 5.99
C VAL A 15 -21.56 -9.88 4.72
N ILE A 16 -21.64 -8.57 4.66
CA ILE A 16 -21.06 -7.77 3.58
C ILE A 16 -19.59 -7.52 3.90
N ILE A 17 -18.68 -7.95 3.01
CA ILE A 17 -17.24 -7.70 3.17
C ILE A 17 -16.74 -6.83 2.01
N ARG A 18 -16.22 -5.63 2.35
CA ARG A 18 -15.54 -4.78 1.39
C ARG A 18 -14.08 -5.21 1.29
N CYS A 19 -13.74 -5.92 0.22
CA CYS A 19 -12.38 -6.39 -0.06
C CYS A 19 -11.61 -5.40 -0.94
N ASP A 20 -10.28 -5.48 -0.94
CA ASP A 20 -9.43 -4.84 -1.92
C ASP A 20 -8.95 -5.87 -2.97
N LEU A 21 -9.76 -6.01 -4.02
CA LEU A 21 -9.49 -6.93 -5.13
C LEU A 21 -9.05 -6.17 -6.39
N ASN A 22 -8.52 -4.97 -6.22
CA ASN A 22 -8.01 -4.15 -7.32
C ASN A 22 -6.65 -4.64 -7.81
N VAL A 23 -6.67 -5.72 -8.56
CA VAL A 23 -5.50 -6.41 -9.13
C VAL A 23 -5.24 -5.99 -10.58
N PRO A 24 -3.99 -6.02 -11.07
CA PRO A 24 -3.69 -5.75 -12.46
C PRO A 24 -4.20 -6.88 -13.37
N ILE A 25 -5.05 -6.53 -14.33
CA ILE A 25 -5.61 -7.46 -15.32
C ILE A 25 -5.23 -6.98 -16.72
N LYS A 26 -4.75 -7.90 -17.57
CA LYS A 26 -4.48 -7.63 -18.98
C LYS A 26 -5.07 -8.77 -19.82
N GLY A 27 -5.95 -8.42 -20.78
CA GLY A 27 -6.60 -9.43 -21.63
C GLY A 27 -7.38 -10.50 -20.87
N GLY A 28 -7.99 -10.13 -19.73
CA GLY A 28 -8.74 -11.07 -18.86
C GLY A 28 -7.85 -11.94 -17.95
N VAL A 29 -6.52 -11.78 -18.00
CA VAL A 29 -5.56 -12.52 -17.17
C VAL A 29 -5.08 -11.64 -16.02
N ILE A 30 -5.16 -12.16 -14.80
CA ILE A 30 -4.63 -11.51 -13.59
C ILE A 30 -3.11 -11.65 -13.59
N LEU A 31 -2.38 -10.53 -13.53
CA LEU A 31 -0.91 -10.51 -13.56
C LEU A 31 -0.29 -10.66 -12.16
N ASP A 32 -1.01 -10.23 -11.13
CA ASP A 32 -0.63 -10.35 -9.71
C ASP A 32 -1.89 -10.53 -8.88
N ASP A 33 -1.98 -11.61 -8.13
CA ASP A 33 -3.13 -11.97 -7.30
C ASP A 33 -2.95 -11.70 -5.81
N ASN A 34 -1.87 -11.00 -5.42
CA ASN A 34 -1.51 -10.81 -4.01
C ASN A 34 -2.67 -10.26 -3.17
N ARG A 35 -3.40 -9.26 -3.67
CA ARG A 35 -4.55 -8.66 -2.97
C ARG A 35 -5.70 -9.66 -2.79
N ILE A 36 -5.91 -10.56 -3.75
CA ILE A 36 -6.88 -11.64 -3.63
C ILE A 36 -6.48 -12.57 -2.49
N ILE A 37 -5.22 -13.01 -2.47
CA ILE A 37 -4.69 -13.91 -1.44
C ILE A 37 -4.78 -13.30 -0.04
N GLU A 38 -4.44 -12.03 0.11
CA GLU A 38 -4.54 -11.33 1.42
C GLU A 38 -5.99 -11.20 1.93
N SER A 39 -7.00 -11.21 1.06
CA SER A 39 -8.42 -11.16 1.46
C SER A 39 -8.98 -12.52 1.91
N ILE A 40 -8.32 -13.62 1.56
CA ILE A 40 -8.82 -14.98 1.80
C ILE A 40 -9.11 -15.26 3.28
N LYS A 41 -8.23 -14.79 4.17
CA LYS A 41 -8.37 -15.06 5.60
C LYS A 41 -9.69 -14.55 6.18
N THR A 42 -10.09 -13.34 5.82
CA THR A 42 -11.34 -12.72 6.29
C THR A 42 -12.56 -13.42 5.68
N ILE A 43 -12.52 -13.70 4.38
CA ILE A 43 -13.61 -14.38 3.68
C ILE A 43 -13.81 -15.79 4.26
N LYS A 44 -12.71 -16.55 4.38
CA LYS A 44 -12.75 -17.90 4.93
C LYS A 44 -13.27 -17.95 6.36
N TYR A 45 -12.86 -16.98 7.20
CA TYR A 45 -13.39 -16.89 8.58
C TYR A 45 -14.91 -16.72 8.59
N ALA A 46 -15.46 -15.86 7.72
CA ALA A 46 -16.91 -15.70 7.62
C ALA A 46 -17.61 -16.98 7.16
N VAL A 47 -17.06 -17.65 6.14
CA VAL A 47 -17.59 -18.94 5.63
C VAL A 47 -17.54 -20.04 6.70
N ASP A 48 -16.41 -20.17 7.41
CA ASP A 48 -16.22 -21.19 8.46
C ASP A 48 -17.19 -20.95 9.65
N ASN A 49 -17.65 -19.70 9.85
CA ASN A 49 -18.68 -19.34 10.85
C ASN A 49 -20.12 -19.30 10.27
N ASN A 50 -20.39 -20.04 9.21
CA ASN A 50 -21.71 -20.23 8.59
C ASN A 50 -22.37 -18.92 8.08
N ALA A 51 -21.60 -17.90 7.74
CA ALA A 51 -22.13 -16.67 7.15
C ALA A 51 -22.59 -16.90 5.70
N LYS A 52 -23.51 -16.05 5.25
CA LYS A 52 -23.85 -15.80 3.84
C LYS A 52 -23.02 -14.62 3.39
N VAL A 53 -21.97 -14.82 2.58
CA VAL A 53 -20.93 -13.82 2.35
C VAL A 53 -21.17 -13.03 1.07
N ILE A 54 -21.25 -11.73 1.19
CA ILE A 54 -21.48 -10.79 0.08
C ILE A 54 -20.21 -9.94 -0.08
N LEU A 55 -19.47 -10.14 -1.17
CA LEU A 55 -18.21 -9.47 -1.43
C LEU A 55 -18.42 -8.25 -2.35
N LEU A 56 -17.84 -7.11 -1.96
CA LEU A 56 -17.75 -5.90 -2.76
C LEU A 56 -16.29 -5.52 -2.97
N SER A 57 -15.96 -5.08 -4.16
CA SER A 57 -14.68 -4.45 -4.46
C SER A 57 -14.77 -3.50 -5.64
N HIS A 58 -13.78 -2.63 -5.76
CA HIS A 58 -13.54 -1.88 -6.98
C HIS A 58 -12.40 -2.52 -7.80
N LEU A 59 -12.39 -2.22 -9.09
CA LEU A 59 -11.30 -2.56 -10.00
C LEU A 59 -11.05 -1.38 -10.96
N GLY A 60 -9.80 -0.93 -11.02
CA GLY A 60 -9.38 0.16 -11.90
C GLY A 60 -10.08 1.50 -11.62
N ARG A 61 -10.09 2.36 -12.62
CA ARG A 61 -10.79 3.65 -12.62
C ARG A 61 -11.83 3.63 -13.73
N ILE A 62 -13.07 3.93 -13.38
CA ILE A 62 -14.18 3.98 -14.33
C ILE A 62 -14.56 5.44 -14.54
N LYS A 63 -14.36 5.94 -15.76
CA LYS A 63 -14.69 7.31 -16.18
C LYS A 63 -15.70 7.33 -17.30
N THR A 64 -15.78 6.26 -18.06
CA THR A 64 -16.64 6.09 -19.25
C THR A 64 -17.31 4.72 -19.22
N GLU A 65 -18.36 4.55 -20.05
CA GLU A 65 -19.00 3.23 -20.24
C GLU A 65 -18.02 2.19 -20.86
N GLU A 66 -17.08 2.66 -21.69
CA GLU A 66 -16.05 1.78 -22.28
C GLU A 66 -15.13 1.18 -21.24
N ASP A 67 -14.79 1.94 -20.19
CA ASP A 67 -13.94 1.44 -19.09
C ASP A 67 -14.56 0.22 -18.38
N LYS A 68 -15.88 0.12 -18.34
CA LYS A 68 -16.58 -1.01 -17.71
C LYS A 68 -16.24 -2.34 -18.37
N LYS A 69 -16.07 -2.37 -19.71
CA LYS A 69 -15.79 -3.60 -20.46
C LYS A 69 -14.50 -4.28 -20.02
N ASN A 70 -13.49 -3.49 -19.65
CA ASN A 70 -12.15 -3.99 -19.30
C ASN A 70 -11.93 -4.12 -17.79
N ASN A 71 -12.89 -3.67 -16.96
CA ASN A 71 -12.75 -3.63 -15.51
C ASN A 71 -13.84 -4.43 -14.78
N THR A 72 -14.32 -5.52 -15.37
CA THR A 72 -15.22 -6.45 -14.71
C THR A 72 -14.49 -7.30 -13.67
N LEU A 73 -15.14 -7.58 -12.54
CA LEU A 73 -14.62 -8.47 -11.49
C LEU A 73 -14.83 -9.96 -11.80
N ARG A 74 -15.36 -10.33 -12.96
CA ARG A 74 -15.57 -11.76 -13.33
C ARG A 74 -14.31 -12.62 -13.26
N PRO A 75 -13.13 -12.19 -13.78
CA PRO A 75 -11.88 -12.96 -13.61
C PRO A 75 -11.47 -13.12 -12.15
N VAL A 76 -11.74 -12.11 -11.33
CA VAL A 76 -11.44 -12.11 -9.90
C VAL A 76 -12.31 -13.14 -9.15
N ALA A 77 -13.61 -13.24 -9.48
CA ALA A 77 -14.49 -14.26 -8.90
C ALA A 77 -13.97 -15.67 -9.16
N LYS A 78 -13.51 -15.96 -10.38
CA LYS A 78 -12.89 -17.26 -10.72
C LYS A 78 -11.66 -17.52 -9.86
N ARG A 79 -10.75 -16.53 -9.75
CA ARG A 79 -9.52 -16.69 -8.96
C ARG A 79 -9.80 -16.83 -7.46
N LEU A 80 -10.83 -16.14 -6.94
CA LEU A 80 -11.29 -16.31 -5.55
C LEU A 80 -11.81 -17.72 -5.32
N SER A 81 -12.62 -18.28 -6.24
CA SER A 81 -13.12 -19.65 -6.12
C SER A 81 -11.97 -20.66 -6.03
N GLU A 82 -10.95 -20.50 -6.88
CA GLU A 82 -9.75 -21.35 -6.85
C GLU A 82 -9.00 -21.23 -5.51
N ALA A 83 -8.83 -20.01 -5.01
CA ALA A 83 -8.07 -19.75 -3.80
C ALA A 83 -8.80 -20.18 -2.51
N LEU A 84 -10.13 -20.07 -2.49
CA LEU A 84 -10.97 -20.48 -1.37
C LEU A 84 -11.29 -21.98 -1.38
N GLY A 85 -11.19 -22.65 -2.55
CA GLY A 85 -11.63 -24.02 -2.74
C GLY A 85 -13.15 -24.22 -2.69
N ILE A 86 -13.92 -23.14 -2.87
CA ILE A 86 -15.40 -23.15 -2.90
C ILE A 86 -15.88 -22.27 -4.06
N ASP A 87 -17.13 -22.46 -4.48
CA ASP A 87 -17.71 -21.64 -5.54
C ASP A 87 -17.97 -20.21 -5.04
N VAL A 88 -17.50 -19.20 -5.79
CA VAL A 88 -17.81 -17.78 -5.62
C VAL A 88 -18.70 -17.35 -6.77
N LYS A 89 -19.99 -17.23 -6.51
CA LYS A 89 -20.97 -16.86 -7.51
C LYS A 89 -20.80 -15.38 -7.90
N PHE A 90 -20.46 -15.12 -9.15
CA PHE A 90 -20.36 -13.77 -9.67
C PHE A 90 -21.73 -13.22 -10.08
N ILE A 91 -22.09 -12.03 -9.59
CA ILE A 91 -23.30 -11.29 -9.97
C ILE A 91 -22.86 -10.09 -10.83
N SER A 92 -23.27 -10.08 -12.08
CA SER A 92 -22.88 -9.07 -13.09
C SER A 92 -23.54 -7.69 -12.90
N GLU A 93 -24.13 -7.44 -11.75
CA GLU A 93 -24.81 -6.20 -11.39
C GLU A 93 -24.29 -5.67 -10.06
N THR A 94 -24.33 -4.37 -9.91
CA THR A 94 -24.01 -3.66 -8.66
C THR A 94 -25.24 -3.40 -7.81
N ARG A 95 -26.43 -3.47 -8.42
CA ARG A 95 -27.76 -3.30 -7.79
C ARG A 95 -28.85 -3.81 -8.71
N GLY A 96 -30.06 -3.97 -8.15
CA GLY A 96 -31.26 -4.39 -8.88
C GLY A 96 -31.73 -5.79 -8.54
N GLN A 97 -32.82 -6.22 -9.20
CA GLN A 97 -33.57 -7.40 -8.84
C GLN A 97 -32.76 -8.71 -8.94
N VAL A 98 -31.82 -8.81 -9.87
CA VAL A 98 -30.99 -10.01 -10.03
C VAL A 98 -30.09 -10.18 -8.80
N LEU A 99 -29.46 -9.10 -8.32
CA LEU A 99 -28.66 -9.10 -7.11
C LEU A 99 -29.51 -9.40 -5.88
N GLU A 100 -30.65 -8.73 -5.72
CA GLU A 100 -31.55 -8.93 -4.58
C GLU A 100 -32.06 -10.35 -4.50
N ASN A 101 -32.45 -10.95 -5.62
CA ASN A 101 -32.86 -12.34 -5.70
C ASN A 101 -31.71 -13.29 -5.34
N ALA A 102 -30.47 -13.01 -5.82
CA ALA A 102 -29.32 -13.80 -5.48
C ALA A 102 -29.04 -13.77 -3.97
N VAL A 103 -29.07 -12.58 -3.36
CA VAL A 103 -28.84 -12.40 -1.91
C VAL A 103 -29.94 -13.05 -1.07
N ASN A 104 -31.21 -12.94 -1.48
CA ASN A 104 -32.34 -13.49 -0.72
C ASN A 104 -32.37 -15.01 -0.74
N ASN A 105 -31.84 -15.65 -1.79
CA ASN A 105 -31.79 -17.09 -1.93
C ASN A 105 -30.48 -17.71 -1.41
N MET A 106 -29.56 -16.93 -0.83
CA MET A 106 -28.29 -17.45 -0.27
C MET A 106 -28.53 -18.46 0.86
N LYS A 107 -27.74 -19.51 0.84
CA LYS A 107 -27.59 -20.46 1.93
C LYS A 107 -26.34 -20.13 2.75
N GLU A 108 -26.26 -20.70 3.93
CA GLU A 108 -25.06 -20.65 4.77
C GLU A 108 -23.82 -21.10 3.99
N LYS A 109 -22.68 -20.44 4.21
CA LYS A 109 -21.38 -20.69 3.56
C LYS A 109 -21.31 -20.35 2.07
N GLU A 110 -22.40 -19.89 1.46
CA GLU A 110 -22.35 -19.39 0.09
C GLU A 110 -21.67 -18.04 0.02
N VAL A 111 -20.93 -17.82 -1.06
CA VAL A 111 -20.20 -16.58 -1.34
C VAL A 111 -20.64 -16.01 -2.67
N ILE A 112 -21.04 -14.76 -2.70
CA ILE A 112 -21.29 -14.02 -3.93
C ILE A 112 -20.30 -12.83 -4.03
N LEU A 113 -19.87 -12.51 -5.25
CA LEU A 113 -19.11 -11.29 -5.56
C LEU A 113 -19.95 -10.44 -6.52
N LEU A 114 -20.23 -9.21 -6.12
CA LEU A 114 -20.89 -8.23 -6.97
C LEU A 114 -19.93 -7.74 -8.07
N GLU A 115 -20.49 -7.14 -9.10
CA GLU A 115 -19.71 -6.42 -10.10
C GLU A 115 -19.05 -5.18 -9.49
N ASN A 116 -18.03 -4.67 -10.18
CA ASN A 116 -17.18 -3.55 -9.78
C ASN A 116 -17.98 -2.35 -9.27
N THR A 117 -17.82 -2.02 -7.99
CA THR A 117 -18.57 -0.93 -7.34
C THR A 117 -18.42 0.42 -8.05
N ARG A 118 -17.28 0.65 -8.74
CA ARG A 118 -17.07 1.87 -9.52
C ARG A 118 -17.88 1.95 -10.82
N PHE A 119 -18.61 0.91 -11.21
CA PHE A 119 -19.58 1.06 -12.30
C PHE A 119 -20.67 2.07 -11.94
N GLU A 120 -20.90 2.31 -10.65
CA GLU A 120 -21.78 3.35 -10.15
C GLU A 120 -21.19 4.78 -10.25
N ASP A 121 -19.93 4.91 -10.66
CA ASP A 121 -19.32 6.21 -10.94
C ASP A 121 -19.72 6.77 -12.31
N VAL A 122 -20.33 5.97 -13.16
CA VAL A 122 -20.82 6.40 -14.48
C VAL A 122 -22.31 6.04 -14.62
N PRO A 123 -23.18 7.07 -14.69
CA PRO A 123 -22.93 8.49 -14.49
C PRO A 123 -22.91 8.90 -13.02
N GLY A 124 -22.29 10.06 -12.71
CA GLY A 124 -22.52 10.81 -11.48
C GLY A 124 -21.59 10.53 -10.30
N LYS A 125 -20.57 9.65 -10.44
CA LYS A 125 -19.56 9.33 -9.42
C LYS A 125 -20.13 8.87 -8.06
N LYS A 126 -21.25 8.18 -8.05
CA LYS A 126 -21.98 7.81 -6.82
C LYS A 126 -21.14 7.01 -5.82
N GLU A 127 -20.36 6.04 -6.30
CA GLU A 127 -19.42 5.29 -5.44
C GLU A 127 -18.36 6.21 -4.85
N SER A 128 -17.64 6.94 -5.71
CA SER A 128 -16.47 7.75 -5.32
C SER A 128 -16.84 8.99 -4.50
N THR A 129 -18.08 9.49 -4.56
CA THR A 129 -18.55 10.63 -3.77
C THR A 129 -19.32 10.24 -2.51
N ASN A 130 -19.36 8.94 -2.20
CA ASN A 130 -20.05 8.42 -1.03
C ASN A 130 -21.54 8.75 -1.05
N ASP A 131 -22.22 8.47 -2.18
CA ASP A 131 -23.65 8.69 -2.33
C ASP A 131 -24.45 7.96 -1.23
N SER A 132 -25.30 8.70 -0.53
CA SER A 132 -26.03 8.20 0.64
C SER A 132 -27.02 7.10 0.29
N ASP A 133 -27.71 7.23 -0.85
CA ASP A 133 -28.76 6.28 -1.23
C ASP A 133 -28.13 4.99 -1.74
N LEU A 134 -27.01 5.08 -2.46
CA LEU A 134 -26.23 3.91 -2.86
C LEU A 134 -25.68 3.17 -1.64
N GLY A 135 -25.13 3.89 -0.66
CA GLY A 135 -24.64 3.30 0.59
C GLY A 135 -25.74 2.60 1.39
N LYS A 136 -26.93 3.23 1.51
CA LYS A 136 -28.11 2.62 2.15
C LYS A 136 -28.62 1.39 1.39
N TYR A 137 -28.63 1.47 0.05
CA TYR A 137 -29.04 0.34 -0.78
C TYR A 137 -28.12 -0.88 -0.54
N TRP A 138 -26.81 -0.71 -0.63
CA TRP A 138 -25.91 -1.84 -0.36
C TRP A 138 -25.99 -2.33 1.08
N ALA A 139 -26.18 -1.44 2.05
CA ALA A 139 -26.38 -1.84 3.44
C ALA A 139 -27.64 -2.70 3.62
N SER A 140 -28.73 -2.44 2.87
CA SER A 140 -29.97 -3.22 2.95
C SER A 140 -29.82 -4.68 2.51
N LEU A 141 -28.72 -5.04 1.84
CA LEU A 141 -28.43 -6.39 1.39
C LEU A 141 -27.88 -7.31 2.50
N GLY A 142 -27.46 -6.76 3.65
CA GLY A 142 -26.81 -7.53 4.69
C GLY A 142 -27.22 -7.16 6.12
N ASP A 143 -26.67 -7.91 7.07
CA ASP A 143 -26.90 -7.73 8.51
C ASP A 143 -25.70 -7.10 9.21
N ILE A 144 -24.47 -7.37 8.71
CA ILE A 144 -23.19 -6.94 9.28
C ILE A 144 -22.28 -6.49 8.14
N PHE A 145 -21.53 -5.43 8.37
CA PHE A 145 -20.53 -4.92 7.43
C PHE A 145 -19.12 -5.08 7.96
N ILE A 146 -18.23 -5.65 7.15
CA ILE A 146 -16.80 -5.78 7.44
C ILE A 146 -15.99 -5.03 6.38
N ASN A 147 -15.26 -4.01 6.81
CA ASN A 147 -14.29 -3.36 5.95
C ASN A 147 -12.96 -4.10 6.02
N ASP A 148 -12.49 -4.61 4.88
CA ASP A 148 -11.18 -5.27 4.77
C ASP A 148 -10.35 -4.74 3.59
N ALA A 149 -10.62 -3.49 3.19
CA ALA A 149 -9.97 -2.81 2.08
C ALA A 149 -9.13 -1.63 2.58
N PHE A 150 -7.97 -1.91 3.17
CA PHE A 150 -7.10 -0.88 3.74
C PHE A 150 -6.69 0.18 2.72
N ALA A 151 -6.26 -0.23 1.50
CA ALA A 151 -5.84 0.70 0.45
C ALA A 151 -6.94 1.69 0.00
N ALA A 152 -8.22 1.35 0.19
CA ALA A 152 -9.34 2.23 -0.10
C ALA A 152 -9.79 3.07 1.11
N SER A 153 -9.23 2.82 2.30
CA SER A 153 -9.75 3.38 3.57
C SER A 153 -9.44 4.86 3.79
N HIS A 154 -8.51 5.43 3.01
CA HIS A 154 -8.20 6.87 3.03
C HIS A 154 -9.26 7.74 2.32
N ARG A 155 -10.26 7.12 1.69
CA ARG A 155 -11.35 7.81 0.98
C ARG A 155 -12.70 7.35 1.50
N ALA A 156 -13.65 8.29 1.58
CA ALA A 156 -15.04 7.97 1.83
C ALA A 156 -15.70 7.57 0.50
N HIS A 157 -16.15 6.32 0.42
CA HIS A 157 -16.90 5.76 -0.70
C HIS A 157 -18.23 5.22 -0.22
N ALA A 158 -19.22 5.06 -1.11
CA ALA A 158 -20.50 4.45 -0.77
C ALA A 158 -20.34 3.01 -0.28
N SER A 159 -19.40 2.25 -0.88
CA SER A 159 -19.12 0.85 -0.53
C SER A 159 -18.32 0.65 0.77
N ASN A 160 -17.83 1.71 1.41
CA ASN A 160 -17.16 1.61 2.71
C ASN A 160 -17.85 2.48 3.77
N VAL A 161 -17.67 3.81 3.73
CA VAL A 161 -18.29 4.72 4.70
C VAL A 161 -19.82 4.70 4.60
N GLY A 162 -20.36 4.65 3.37
CA GLY A 162 -21.81 4.63 3.14
C GLY A 162 -22.48 3.41 3.76
N ILE A 163 -21.93 2.20 3.58
CA ILE A 163 -22.46 0.98 4.20
C ILE A 163 -22.26 1.01 5.72
N ALA A 164 -21.06 1.35 6.19
CA ALA A 164 -20.72 1.32 7.62
C ALA A 164 -21.60 2.25 8.49
N LYS A 165 -22.12 3.34 7.92
CA LYS A 165 -23.06 4.23 8.61
C LYS A 165 -24.45 3.61 8.84
N ASN A 166 -24.80 2.56 8.12
CA ASN A 166 -26.13 1.97 8.13
C ASN A 166 -26.18 0.54 8.70
N LEU A 167 -25.03 -0.06 9.04
CA LEU A 167 -24.96 -1.41 9.60
C LEU A 167 -24.01 -1.48 10.80
N PRO A 168 -24.21 -2.45 11.70
CA PRO A 168 -23.17 -2.89 12.62
C PRO A 168 -21.90 -3.21 11.82
N SER A 169 -20.76 -2.61 12.19
CA SER A 169 -19.58 -2.64 11.35
C SER A 169 -18.29 -2.95 12.10
N GLY A 170 -17.41 -3.74 11.48
CA GLY A 170 -16.10 -4.11 11.98
C GLY A 170 -15.03 -4.06 10.88
N ILE A 171 -13.78 -4.26 11.29
CA ILE A 171 -12.65 -4.43 10.35
C ILE A 171 -12.36 -5.93 10.15
N GLY A 172 -11.86 -6.28 8.96
CA GLY A 172 -11.33 -7.60 8.68
C GLY A 172 -9.88 -7.77 9.12
N PHE A 173 -9.35 -8.96 8.90
CA PHE A 173 -7.99 -9.33 9.34
C PHE A 173 -6.89 -8.57 8.59
N LEU A 174 -7.12 -8.20 7.32
CA LEU A 174 -6.15 -7.40 6.57
C LEU A 174 -6.01 -6.00 7.17
N ILE A 175 -7.11 -5.29 7.39
CA ILE A 175 -7.07 -3.97 8.05
C ILE A 175 -6.49 -4.08 9.46
N LYS A 176 -6.88 -5.10 10.24
CA LYS A 176 -6.32 -5.31 11.57
C LYS A 176 -4.80 -5.45 11.52
N LYS A 177 -4.27 -6.29 10.62
CA LYS A 177 -2.84 -6.48 10.43
C LYS A 177 -2.12 -5.18 10.04
N GLU A 178 -2.69 -4.41 9.10
CA GLU A 178 -2.13 -3.11 8.68
C GLU A 178 -2.08 -2.11 9.85
N LEU A 179 -3.16 -1.99 10.62
CA LEU A 179 -3.22 -1.10 11.78
C LEU A 179 -2.24 -1.53 12.89
N ASP A 180 -2.12 -2.82 13.16
CA ASP A 180 -1.20 -3.34 14.18
C ASP A 180 0.25 -3.08 13.76
N MET A 181 0.62 -3.37 12.50
CA MET A 181 1.97 -3.22 11.99
C MET A 181 2.39 -1.76 11.86
N LEU A 182 1.58 -0.94 11.18
CA LEU A 182 1.89 0.48 10.98
C LEU A 182 1.72 1.29 12.27
N GLY A 183 0.73 0.95 13.09
CA GLY A 183 0.52 1.57 14.40
C GLY A 183 1.67 1.30 15.36
N GLY A 184 2.26 0.10 15.31
CA GLY A 184 3.45 -0.27 16.07
C GLY A 184 4.64 0.65 15.78
N LEU A 185 4.84 1.03 14.49
CA LEU A 185 5.90 1.97 14.08
C LEU A 185 5.73 3.36 14.69
N LEU A 186 4.48 3.80 14.86
CA LEU A 186 4.15 5.15 15.33
C LEU A 186 4.15 5.26 16.86
N ASN A 187 3.75 4.21 17.55
CA ASN A 187 3.49 4.27 18.98
C ASN A 187 4.66 3.75 19.83
N ASN A 188 5.16 2.56 19.55
CA ASN A 188 6.21 1.95 20.37
C ASN A 188 7.07 0.95 19.56
N PRO A 189 7.86 1.41 18.57
CA PRO A 189 8.75 0.52 17.83
C PRO A 189 9.88 0.00 18.72
N SER A 190 10.27 -1.26 18.56
CA SER A 190 11.48 -1.81 19.19
C SER A 190 12.70 -1.08 18.66
N ARG A 191 13.61 -0.68 19.57
CA ARG A 191 14.76 0.15 19.22
C ARG A 191 16.06 -0.67 19.15
N PRO A 192 17.03 -0.23 18.31
CA PRO A 192 17.00 0.94 17.42
C PRO A 192 15.96 0.83 16.30
N TYR A 193 15.25 1.93 16.02
CA TYR A 193 14.28 2.06 14.95
C TYR A 193 14.87 2.83 13.78
N THR A 194 14.98 2.18 12.63
CA THR A 194 15.50 2.77 11.39
C THR A 194 14.38 2.97 10.39
N VAL A 195 14.34 4.15 9.79
CA VAL A 195 13.46 4.49 8.67
C VAL A 195 14.30 4.62 7.41
N ILE A 196 13.87 3.99 6.32
CA ILE A 196 14.49 4.09 5.01
C ILE A 196 13.49 4.73 4.07
N LEU A 197 13.85 5.88 3.51
CA LEU A 197 13.01 6.60 2.56
C LEU A 197 13.74 6.82 1.24
N GLY A 198 13.08 6.42 0.15
CA GLY A 198 13.53 6.67 -1.21
C GLY A 198 12.41 7.25 -2.07
N GLY A 199 12.70 7.42 -3.35
CA GLY A 199 11.76 7.97 -4.33
C GLY A 199 12.28 9.25 -4.99
N ALA A 200 11.54 9.73 -6.00
CA ALA A 200 12.00 10.81 -6.86
C ALA A 200 11.90 12.22 -6.24
N LYS A 201 10.80 12.49 -5.50
CA LYS A 201 10.49 13.84 -4.97
C LYS A 201 10.33 13.83 -3.46
N MET A 202 10.98 14.78 -2.80
CA MET A 202 10.86 14.97 -1.35
C MET A 202 9.48 15.54 -0.98
N ASN A 203 8.93 16.45 -1.78
CA ASN A 203 7.67 17.13 -1.51
C ASN A 203 6.51 16.14 -1.27
N ASP A 204 6.49 15.03 -2.02
CA ASP A 204 5.46 14.00 -1.88
C ASP A 204 5.51 13.26 -0.52
N LYS A 205 6.63 13.39 0.22
CA LYS A 205 6.88 12.66 1.47
C LYS A 205 7.26 13.55 2.66
N ILE A 206 7.23 14.88 2.52
CA ILE A 206 7.61 15.80 3.60
C ILE A 206 6.92 15.46 4.93
N LYS A 207 5.60 15.27 4.91
CA LYS A 207 4.82 14.95 6.12
C LYS A 207 5.21 13.61 6.75
N VAL A 208 5.56 12.63 5.91
CA VAL A 208 6.06 11.32 6.36
C VAL A 208 7.45 11.49 6.98
N ILE A 209 8.34 12.25 6.33
CA ILE A 209 9.69 12.55 6.84
C ILE A 209 9.60 13.22 8.21
N ASP A 210 8.83 14.31 8.33
CA ASP A 210 8.66 15.06 9.56
C ASP A 210 8.13 14.19 10.70
N LYS A 211 7.12 13.36 10.40
CA LYS A 211 6.51 12.49 11.40
C LYS A 211 7.45 11.38 11.87
N LEU A 212 8.19 10.78 10.94
CA LEU A 212 9.04 9.64 11.26
C LEU A 212 10.40 10.04 11.83
N ILE A 213 10.99 11.18 11.43
CA ILE A 213 12.30 11.62 11.93
C ILE A 213 12.29 11.90 13.44
N GLU A 214 11.16 12.33 13.99
CA GLU A 214 10.99 12.52 15.41
C GLU A 214 11.10 11.20 16.18
N LYS A 215 10.59 10.12 15.59
CA LYS A 215 10.46 8.81 16.22
C LYS A 215 11.63 7.88 15.95
N ALA A 216 12.25 8.00 14.77
CA ALA A 216 13.35 7.16 14.35
C ALA A 216 14.65 7.47 15.11
N ASP A 217 15.46 6.44 15.32
CA ASP A 217 16.86 6.59 15.75
C ASP A 217 17.74 6.95 14.55
N TYR A 218 17.45 6.37 13.38
CA TYR A 218 18.16 6.64 12.13
C TYR A 218 17.17 6.76 10.95
N MET A 219 17.49 7.67 10.02
CA MET A 219 16.78 7.85 8.77
C MET A 219 17.75 7.77 7.61
N LEU A 220 17.67 6.68 6.84
CA LEU A 220 18.50 6.43 5.66
C LEU A 220 17.73 6.95 4.43
N LEU A 221 18.36 7.81 3.66
CA LEU A 221 17.72 8.44 2.50
C LEU A 221 18.35 7.95 1.20
N GLY A 222 17.50 7.70 0.18
CA GLY A 222 17.90 7.29 -1.17
C GLY A 222 17.14 8.04 -2.26
N GLY A 223 17.55 7.84 -3.52
CA GLY A 223 16.92 8.44 -4.69
C GLY A 223 16.94 9.96 -4.69
N GLY A 224 15.98 10.59 -5.37
CA GLY A 224 15.84 12.06 -5.45
C GLY A 224 15.65 12.75 -4.10
N ILE A 225 15.11 12.04 -3.11
CA ILE A 225 15.04 12.55 -1.73
C ILE A 225 16.46 12.77 -1.19
N ALA A 226 17.35 11.78 -1.30
CA ALA A 226 18.73 11.92 -0.88
C ALA A 226 19.45 13.01 -1.65
N ASN A 227 19.22 13.13 -2.94
CA ASN A 227 19.78 14.18 -3.77
C ASN A 227 19.38 15.57 -3.26
N THR A 228 18.12 15.76 -2.86
CA THR A 228 17.63 17.02 -2.27
C THR A 228 18.40 17.37 -0.99
N PHE A 229 18.60 16.40 -0.09
CA PHE A 229 19.37 16.63 1.14
C PHE A 229 20.87 16.86 0.89
N LEU A 230 21.46 16.17 -0.09
CA LEU A 230 22.87 16.39 -0.47
C LEU A 230 23.09 17.77 -1.09
N THR A 231 22.18 18.18 -2.00
CA THR A 231 22.19 19.54 -2.58
C THR A 231 22.00 20.61 -1.49
N ALA A 232 21.07 20.36 -0.55
CA ALA A 232 20.88 21.24 0.62
C ALA A 232 22.13 21.33 1.51
N LYS A 233 22.98 20.29 1.52
CA LYS A 233 24.27 20.23 2.21
C LYS A 233 25.41 20.91 1.42
N GLY A 234 25.15 21.32 0.18
CA GLY A 234 26.10 22.04 -0.68
C GLY A 234 26.82 21.15 -1.71
N TYR A 235 26.36 19.91 -1.95
CA TYR A 235 26.93 19.04 -2.97
C TYR A 235 26.42 19.45 -4.36
N ASP A 236 27.31 19.44 -5.35
CA ASP A 236 26.97 19.62 -6.76
C ASP A 236 26.71 18.25 -7.39
N LEU A 237 25.46 17.87 -7.52
CA LEU A 237 25.04 16.58 -8.08
C LEU A 237 24.78 16.63 -9.60
N LYS A 238 25.25 17.67 -10.29
CA LYS A 238 25.21 17.84 -11.74
C LYS A 238 23.80 17.69 -12.33
N ALA A 239 23.56 16.70 -13.21
CA ALA A 239 22.27 16.49 -13.88
C ALA A 239 21.25 15.72 -13.01
N SER A 240 21.61 15.36 -11.78
CA SER A 240 20.72 14.57 -10.90
C SER A 240 19.48 15.37 -10.53
N ILE A 241 18.33 14.65 -10.49
CA ILE A 241 17.08 15.26 -10.03
C ILE A 241 17.13 15.52 -8.53
N TYR A 242 16.62 16.65 -8.11
CA TYR A 242 16.32 17.01 -6.71
C TYR A 242 15.09 17.91 -6.67
N ASP A 243 14.54 18.10 -5.50
CA ASP A 243 13.33 18.91 -5.27
C ASP A 243 13.73 20.28 -4.75
N GLU A 244 13.73 21.28 -5.66
CA GLU A 244 14.18 22.64 -5.37
C GLU A 244 13.32 23.33 -4.30
N GLU A 245 12.00 23.10 -4.33
CA GLU A 245 11.07 23.68 -3.36
C GLU A 245 11.33 23.19 -1.93
N SER A 246 11.87 21.98 -1.80
CA SER A 246 12.14 21.31 -0.52
C SER A 246 13.54 21.58 0.06
N LEU A 247 14.42 22.32 -0.62
CA LEU A 247 15.82 22.55 -0.18
C LEU A 247 15.91 23.21 1.19
N ASN A 248 15.11 24.24 1.46
CA ASN A 248 15.12 24.93 2.74
C ASN A 248 14.67 23.99 3.87
N HIS A 249 13.63 23.22 3.65
CA HIS A 249 13.14 22.24 4.62
C HIS A 249 14.20 21.15 4.90
N ALA A 250 14.87 20.66 3.85
CA ALA A 250 15.97 19.70 4.01
C ALA A 250 17.12 20.28 4.85
N LYS A 251 17.49 21.57 4.66
CA LYS A 251 18.49 22.26 5.49
C LYS A 251 18.08 22.32 6.96
N GLU A 252 16.84 22.69 7.23
CA GLU A 252 16.30 22.74 8.60
C GLU A 252 16.38 21.36 9.29
N LEU A 253 15.99 20.30 8.58
CA LEU A 253 16.07 18.95 9.12
C LEU A 253 17.51 18.48 9.37
N LEU A 254 18.45 18.80 8.48
CA LEU A 254 19.87 18.50 8.67
C LEU A 254 20.46 19.20 9.91
N LEU A 255 20.05 20.45 10.17
CA LEU A 255 20.46 21.20 11.35
C LEU A 255 19.83 20.65 12.64
N LYS A 256 18.53 20.31 12.57
CA LYS A 256 17.77 19.82 13.73
C LYS A 256 18.14 18.39 14.13
N TYR A 257 18.48 17.54 13.14
CA TYR A 257 18.74 16.12 13.34
C TYR A 257 20.08 15.64 12.75
N PRO A 258 21.21 16.28 13.09
CA PRO A 258 22.50 16.08 12.42
C PRO A 258 23.02 14.63 12.49
N ASN A 259 22.63 13.87 13.53
CA ASN A 259 23.08 12.48 13.76
C ASN A 259 22.07 11.42 13.36
N LYS A 260 20.87 11.82 12.93
CA LYS A 260 19.81 10.87 12.53
C LYS A 260 19.74 10.65 11.04
N ILE A 261 20.03 11.67 10.23
CA ILE A 261 19.92 11.62 8.77
C ILE A 261 21.21 11.07 8.18
N ILE A 262 21.09 9.92 7.52
CA ILE A 262 22.22 9.21 6.90
C ILE A 262 22.04 9.30 5.39
N LEU A 263 23.00 9.93 4.72
CA LEU A 263 23.00 10.16 3.28
C LEU A 263 23.96 9.21 2.57
N PRO A 264 23.69 8.83 1.32
CA PRO A 264 24.59 8.03 0.52
C PRO A 264 25.90 8.78 0.24
N LYS A 265 26.98 8.02 -0.03
CA LYS A 265 28.33 8.53 -0.29
C LYS A 265 28.75 8.41 -1.75
N ASP A 266 28.16 7.44 -2.45
CA ASP A 266 28.47 7.09 -3.83
C ASP A 266 27.21 6.62 -4.55
N GLY A 267 27.28 6.57 -5.88
CA GLY A 267 26.16 6.14 -6.68
C GLY A 267 26.54 5.74 -8.09
N TYR A 268 25.59 5.10 -8.74
CA TYR A 268 25.59 4.82 -10.17
C TYR A 268 24.68 5.81 -10.88
N GLY A 269 25.11 6.27 -12.03
CA GLY A 269 24.37 7.23 -12.83
C GLY A 269 24.58 7.05 -14.33
N SER A 270 23.95 7.92 -15.09
CA SER A 270 24.03 7.98 -16.55
C SER A 270 23.82 9.41 -17.04
N SER A 271 24.23 9.69 -18.27
CA SER A 271 23.92 10.97 -18.95
C SER A 271 22.44 11.13 -19.34
N SER A 272 21.63 10.08 -19.20
CA SER A 272 20.21 10.09 -19.56
C SER A 272 19.37 9.17 -18.67
N TYR A 273 18.10 9.53 -18.46
CA TYR A 273 17.13 8.72 -17.71
C TYR A 273 16.60 7.57 -18.57
N LYS A 274 17.39 6.50 -18.69
CA LYS A 274 17.01 5.27 -19.40
C LYS A 274 17.84 4.07 -18.92
N ASP A 275 17.32 2.86 -19.09
CA ASP A 275 18.08 1.62 -18.87
C ASP A 275 19.01 1.37 -20.06
N GLY A 276 20.23 1.88 -19.99
CA GLY A 276 21.21 1.87 -21.05
C GLY A 276 22.60 1.44 -20.59
N LEU A 277 23.56 1.35 -21.52
CA LEU A 277 24.93 0.91 -21.24
C LEU A 277 25.85 2.01 -20.68
N ASP A 278 25.40 3.28 -20.67
CA ASP A 278 26.18 4.41 -20.14
C ASP A 278 26.02 4.50 -18.63
N VAL A 279 26.64 3.55 -17.92
CA VAL A 279 26.63 3.51 -16.46
C VAL A 279 27.96 4.04 -15.93
N LYS A 280 27.89 5.12 -15.13
CA LYS A 280 29.03 5.71 -14.45
C LYS A 280 28.90 5.52 -12.95
N TYR A 281 30.01 5.28 -12.29
CA TYR A 281 30.14 5.27 -10.85
C TYR A 281 30.81 6.56 -10.40
N ASP A 282 30.19 7.27 -9.45
CA ASP A 282 30.72 8.50 -8.87
C ASP A 282 30.64 8.49 -7.34
N HIS A 283 31.61 9.17 -6.73
CA HIS A 283 31.47 9.64 -5.36
C HIS A 283 30.59 10.90 -5.35
N LEU A 284 29.61 11.00 -4.44
CA LEU A 284 28.61 12.07 -4.47
C LEU A 284 29.16 13.45 -4.11
N ASN A 285 30.38 13.53 -3.56
CA ASN A 285 31.11 14.78 -3.37
C ASN A 285 31.88 15.25 -4.62
N ASN A 286 31.92 14.44 -5.69
CA ASN A 286 32.60 14.74 -6.95
C ASN A 286 31.91 14.00 -8.11
N VAL A 287 30.69 14.41 -8.43
CA VAL A 287 29.91 13.81 -9.52
C VAL A 287 30.44 14.30 -10.87
N SER A 288 30.61 13.40 -11.83
CA SER A 288 31.06 13.69 -13.18
C SER A 288 30.09 14.61 -13.92
N ASP A 289 30.64 15.52 -14.76
CA ASP A 289 29.83 16.44 -15.53
C ASP A 289 28.80 15.71 -16.43
N GLY A 290 27.57 16.21 -16.43
CA GLY A 290 26.45 15.66 -17.16
C GLY A 290 25.92 14.32 -16.62
N ASN A 291 26.50 13.77 -15.56
CA ASN A 291 25.99 12.54 -14.94
C ASN A 291 24.77 12.84 -14.04
N MET A 292 23.79 11.95 -14.12
CA MET A 292 22.58 11.93 -13.30
C MET A 292 22.64 10.70 -12.41
N ILE A 293 22.70 10.87 -11.09
CA ILE A 293 22.71 9.76 -10.14
C ILE A 293 21.33 9.10 -10.11
N LEU A 294 21.31 7.82 -10.40
CA LEU A 294 20.10 7.00 -10.56
C LEU A 294 19.99 5.86 -9.54
N ASP A 295 21.10 5.49 -8.89
CA ASP A 295 21.09 4.49 -7.81
C ASP A 295 22.22 4.76 -6.82
N ILE A 296 22.11 4.21 -5.61
CA ILE A 296 23.20 4.26 -4.61
C ILE A 296 24.27 3.22 -4.92
N GLY A 297 25.51 3.52 -4.52
CA GLY A 297 26.68 2.67 -4.77
C GLY A 297 27.04 1.73 -3.60
N PRO A 298 28.16 0.99 -3.76
CA PRO A 298 28.62 0.01 -2.78
C PRO A 298 28.94 0.59 -1.41
N SER A 299 29.63 1.73 -1.35
CA SER A 299 29.98 2.38 -0.08
C SER A 299 28.74 2.89 0.66
N SER A 300 27.72 3.31 -0.08
CA SER A 300 26.41 3.71 0.45
C SER A 300 25.65 2.52 1.01
N THR A 301 25.63 1.38 0.30
CA THR A 301 24.95 0.17 0.77
C THR A 301 25.65 -0.42 2.00
N GLU A 302 26.98 -0.38 2.08
CA GLU A 302 27.72 -0.81 3.26
C GLU A 302 27.43 0.10 4.46
N LEU A 303 27.43 1.43 4.25
CA LEU A 303 27.04 2.39 5.28
C LEU A 303 25.63 2.08 5.80
N PHE A 304 24.64 1.89 4.91
CA PHE A 304 23.27 1.57 5.29
C PHE A 304 23.19 0.23 6.03
N SER A 305 23.92 -0.77 5.58
CA SER A 305 24.03 -2.08 6.24
C SER A 305 24.46 -1.94 7.71
N SER A 306 25.42 -1.06 8.00
CA SER A 306 25.93 -0.84 9.36
C SER A 306 24.86 -0.33 10.33
N TYR A 307 23.87 0.44 9.85
CA TYR A 307 22.72 0.91 10.63
C TYR A 307 21.62 -0.15 10.69
N ILE A 308 21.31 -0.79 9.57
CA ILE A 308 20.23 -1.80 9.48
C ILE A 308 20.54 -3.00 10.37
N ARG A 309 21.78 -3.49 10.41
CA ARG A 309 22.21 -4.63 11.25
C ARG A 309 22.10 -4.37 12.76
N LYS A 310 22.08 -3.12 13.19
CA LYS A 310 21.87 -2.73 14.59
C LYS A 310 20.39 -2.56 14.94
N SER A 311 19.52 -2.46 13.93
CA SER A 311 18.12 -2.14 14.12
C SER A 311 17.32 -3.33 14.65
N LYS A 312 16.31 -3.03 15.46
CA LYS A 312 15.28 -4.00 15.87
C LYS A 312 14.00 -3.85 15.02
N THR A 313 13.73 -2.63 14.59
CA THR A 313 12.61 -2.32 13.70
C THR A 313 13.11 -1.52 12.51
N VAL A 314 12.66 -1.88 11.32
CA VAL A 314 12.91 -1.11 10.10
C VAL A 314 11.60 -0.83 9.38
N PHE A 315 11.40 0.43 9.03
CA PHE A 315 10.36 0.82 8.08
C PHE A 315 11.01 1.28 6.78
N TRP A 316 10.61 0.69 5.67
CA TRP A 316 11.12 1.05 4.35
C TRP A 316 10.00 1.51 3.42
N ASN A 317 10.14 2.73 2.84
CA ASN A 317 9.20 3.28 1.89
C ASN A 317 9.90 3.98 0.71
N GLY A 318 9.77 3.41 -0.46
CA GLY A 318 10.35 3.87 -1.72
C GLY A 318 11.73 3.27 -2.01
N PRO A 319 11.99 2.91 -3.27
CA PRO A 319 13.28 2.39 -3.71
C PRO A 319 14.37 3.46 -3.55
N VAL A 320 15.61 3.02 -3.33
CA VAL A 320 16.77 3.90 -3.14
C VAL A 320 17.48 4.26 -4.45
N GLY A 321 17.02 3.70 -5.55
CA GLY A 321 17.44 3.98 -6.92
C GLY A 321 16.27 3.77 -7.89
N VAL A 322 16.53 3.92 -9.19
CA VAL A 322 15.54 3.69 -10.27
C VAL A 322 15.41 2.18 -10.48
N SER A 323 14.78 1.52 -9.50
CA SER A 323 14.79 0.06 -9.39
C SER A 323 14.12 -0.67 -10.55
N GLU A 324 13.28 -0.01 -11.34
CA GLU A 324 12.68 -0.54 -12.56
C GLU A 324 13.70 -0.74 -13.71
N PHE A 325 14.82 -0.03 -13.67
CA PHE A 325 15.95 -0.19 -14.60
C PHE A 325 16.93 -1.23 -14.04
N ASN A 326 17.31 -2.21 -14.85
CA ASN A 326 18.21 -3.28 -14.39
C ASN A 326 19.57 -2.73 -13.91
N ASN A 327 20.11 -1.75 -14.65
CA ASN A 327 21.39 -1.15 -14.36
C ASN A 327 21.40 -0.24 -13.12
N PHE A 328 20.22 0.19 -12.62
CA PHE A 328 20.06 1.10 -11.50
C PHE A 328 19.20 0.50 -10.38
N SER A 329 19.19 -0.84 -10.30
CA SER A 329 18.47 -1.61 -9.28
C SER A 329 19.38 -2.21 -8.21
N TYR A 330 20.68 -1.99 -8.31
CA TYR A 330 21.68 -2.56 -7.39
C TYR A 330 21.41 -2.20 -5.94
N GLY A 331 21.27 -0.91 -5.65
CA GLY A 331 21.05 -0.43 -4.27
C GLY A 331 19.79 -0.99 -3.66
N THR A 332 18.67 -0.97 -4.40
CA THR A 332 17.39 -1.49 -3.92
C THR A 332 17.41 -3.02 -3.71
N LYS A 333 18.04 -3.77 -4.63
CA LYS A 333 18.22 -5.22 -4.49
C LYS A 333 19.09 -5.55 -3.29
N LYS A 334 20.23 -4.85 -3.14
CA LYS A 334 21.16 -5.05 -2.01
C LYS A 334 20.51 -4.71 -0.68
N LEU A 335 19.65 -3.68 -0.67
CA LEU A 335 18.84 -3.34 0.51
C LEU A 335 17.92 -4.50 0.93
N CYS A 336 17.27 -5.17 -0.02
CA CYS A 336 16.43 -6.35 0.27
C CYS A 336 17.26 -7.48 0.92
N GLU A 337 18.47 -7.74 0.42
CA GLU A 337 19.38 -8.75 1.00
C GLU A 337 19.75 -8.40 2.45
N ILE A 338 20.20 -7.15 2.67
CA ILE A 338 20.62 -6.67 3.99
C ILE A 338 19.45 -6.74 4.99
N LEU A 339 18.25 -6.30 4.58
CA LEU A 339 17.06 -6.34 5.42
C LEU A 339 16.66 -7.76 5.81
N LYS A 340 16.69 -8.70 4.86
CA LYS A 340 16.44 -10.12 5.12
C LYS A 340 17.43 -10.71 6.13
N GLU A 341 18.71 -10.36 6.00
CA GLU A 341 19.78 -10.88 6.86
C GLU A 341 19.85 -10.23 8.24
N SER A 342 19.29 -9.04 8.40
CA SER A 342 19.41 -8.22 9.62
C SER A 342 18.70 -8.81 10.85
N GLY A 343 17.68 -9.65 10.65
CA GLY A 343 16.81 -10.14 11.71
C GLY A 343 15.90 -9.08 12.32
N ALA A 344 15.90 -7.85 11.80
CA ALA A 344 14.99 -6.78 12.24
C ALA A 344 13.55 -7.05 11.80
N THR A 345 12.58 -6.62 12.61
CA THR A 345 11.18 -6.57 12.19
C THR A 345 11.04 -5.51 11.10
N THR A 346 11.05 -5.97 9.84
CA THR A 346 10.98 -5.09 8.67
C THR A 346 9.56 -4.97 8.15
N ILE A 347 9.09 -3.73 8.02
CA ILE A 347 7.79 -3.38 7.44
C ILE A 347 8.04 -2.53 6.19
N ILE A 348 7.49 -2.97 5.06
CA ILE A 348 7.60 -2.25 3.79
C ILE A 348 6.29 -1.52 3.53
N GLY A 349 6.38 -0.22 3.30
CA GLY A 349 5.27 0.64 2.86
C GLY A 349 5.48 1.14 1.44
N GLY A 350 4.38 1.47 0.76
CA GLY A 350 4.40 2.01 -0.60
C GLY A 350 4.46 0.96 -1.71
N GLY A 351 3.80 1.28 -2.83
CA GLY A 351 3.66 0.35 -3.96
C GLY A 351 4.98 0.00 -4.63
N ASP A 352 5.86 0.99 -4.83
CA ASP A 352 7.11 0.79 -5.58
C ASP A 352 8.12 -0.07 -4.81
N SER A 353 8.26 0.16 -3.49
CA SER A 353 9.11 -0.68 -2.64
C SER A 353 8.58 -2.10 -2.50
N ALA A 354 7.25 -2.26 -2.36
CA ALA A 354 6.61 -3.57 -2.35
C ALA A 354 6.82 -4.32 -3.68
N ALA A 355 6.61 -3.64 -4.81
CA ALA A 355 6.84 -4.20 -6.13
C ALA A 355 8.31 -4.60 -6.35
N ALA A 356 9.26 -3.77 -5.92
CA ALA A 356 10.69 -4.09 -5.98
C ALA A 356 11.03 -5.33 -5.15
N ALA A 357 10.56 -5.39 -3.90
CA ALA A 357 10.78 -6.53 -3.01
C ALA A 357 10.22 -7.84 -3.60
N ILE A 358 9.03 -7.81 -4.18
CA ILE A 358 8.41 -8.96 -4.83
C ILE A 358 9.20 -9.37 -6.07
N ARG A 359 9.55 -8.40 -6.95
CA ARG A 359 10.31 -8.64 -8.18
C ARG A 359 11.67 -9.28 -7.91
N PHE A 360 12.35 -8.90 -6.83
CA PHE A 360 13.64 -9.47 -6.45
C PHE A 360 13.53 -10.78 -5.64
N GLY A 361 12.31 -11.32 -5.45
CA GLY A 361 12.11 -12.62 -4.79
C GLY A 361 12.04 -12.56 -3.25
N TYR A 362 11.79 -11.39 -2.67
CA TYR A 362 11.74 -11.19 -1.21
C TYR A 362 10.31 -11.08 -0.64
N LYS A 363 9.29 -11.52 -1.37
CA LYS A 363 7.88 -11.41 -0.97
C LYS A 363 7.59 -11.92 0.45
N THR A 364 8.24 -13.01 0.85
CA THR A 364 8.02 -13.68 2.15
C THR A 364 9.11 -13.43 3.18
N SER A 365 10.05 -12.52 2.87
CA SER A 365 11.25 -12.31 3.71
C SER A 365 11.06 -11.28 4.81
N PHE A 366 9.96 -10.54 4.82
CA PHE A 366 9.71 -9.42 5.73
C PHE A 366 8.49 -9.66 6.60
N ALA A 367 8.44 -9.04 7.77
CA ALA A 367 7.35 -9.18 8.71
C ALA A 367 6.01 -8.71 8.10
N HIS A 368 6.05 -7.64 7.29
CA HIS A 368 4.88 -7.13 6.59
C HIS A 368 5.27 -6.35 5.33
N ILE A 369 4.57 -6.62 4.24
CA ILE A 369 4.55 -5.78 3.04
C ILE A 369 3.15 -5.19 2.95
N SER A 370 3.04 -3.89 3.21
CA SER A 370 1.74 -3.21 3.21
C SER A 370 1.11 -3.17 1.82
N THR A 371 -0.14 -3.51 1.76
CA THR A 371 -0.97 -3.41 0.55
C THR A 371 -1.63 -2.04 0.40
N GLY A 372 -1.50 -1.18 1.41
CA GLY A 372 -2.26 0.06 1.55
C GLY A 372 -1.86 1.19 0.62
N GLY A 373 -0.65 1.18 0.04
CA GLY A 373 -0.19 2.25 -0.86
C GLY A 373 -0.32 3.63 -0.23
N GLY A 374 -1.14 4.51 -0.82
CA GLY A 374 -1.39 5.86 -0.29
C GLY A 374 -2.04 5.88 1.09
N ALA A 375 -2.91 4.92 1.40
CA ALA A 375 -3.54 4.84 2.72
C ALA A 375 -2.51 4.58 3.84
N SER A 376 -1.48 3.78 3.57
CA SER A 376 -0.39 3.55 4.53
C SER A 376 0.39 4.82 4.83
N LEU A 377 0.68 5.63 3.81
CA LEU A 377 1.38 6.91 3.98
C LEU A 377 0.52 7.90 4.76
N GLU A 378 -0.75 8.05 4.41
CA GLU A 378 -1.67 8.93 5.13
C GLU A 378 -1.86 8.50 6.59
N PHE A 379 -1.89 7.20 6.87
CA PHE A 379 -1.92 6.69 8.24
C PHE A 379 -0.64 7.04 9.01
N ILE A 380 0.54 6.89 8.38
CA ILE A 380 1.84 7.25 8.97
C ILE A 380 1.95 8.77 9.22
N GLU A 381 1.38 9.59 8.33
CA GLU A 381 1.27 11.04 8.52
C GLU A 381 0.40 11.41 9.75
N GLY A 382 -0.35 10.45 10.28
CA GLY A 382 -1.29 10.66 11.40
C GLY A 382 -2.67 11.14 10.95
N LYS A 383 -2.99 11.03 9.68
CA LYS A 383 -4.33 11.35 9.19
C LYS A 383 -5.31 10.26 9.60
N LYS A 384 -6.52 10.69 9.92
CA LYS A 384 -7.64 9.78 10.14
C LYS A 384 -8.12 9.21 8.80
N LEU A 385 -8.25 7.89 8.75
CA LEU A 385 -8.76 7.20 7.57
C LEU A 385 -10.28 7.07 7.68
N PRO A 386 -11.08 7.77 6.84
CA PRO A 386 -12.53 7.88 7.04
C PRO A 386 -13.25 6.53 7.07
N ALA A 387 -12.82 5.55 6.27
CA ALA A 387 -13.43 4.23 6.24
C ALA A 387 -13.02 3.32 7.41
N ILE A 388 -12.10 3.77 8.26
CA ILE A 388 -11.75 3.13 9.54
C ILE A 388 -12.39 3.90 10.70
N GLU A 389 -12.38 5.25 10.64
CA GLU A 389 -12.99 6.08 11.68
C GLU A 389 -14.48 5.79 11.87
N VAL A 390 -15.21 5.53 10.78
CA VAL A 390 -16.65 5.22 10.82
C VAL A 390 -16.98 3.88 11.49
N ILE A 391 -16.02 2.95 11.57
CA ILE A 391 -16.21 1.64 12.20
C ILE A 391 -16.34 1.81 13.71
N GLN A 392 -17.23 1.03 14.31
CA GLN A 392 -17.54 1.04 15.74
C GLN A 392 -16.30 0.65 16.58
N ASP A 393 -16.16 1.31 17.71
CA ASP A 393 -15.16 0.96 18.72
C ASP A 393 -15.68 -0.16 19.63
N LYS A 394 -14.73 -0.97 20.18
CA LYS A 394 -15.00 -1.96 21.22
C LYS A 394 -15.36 -1.30 22.53
#